data_d64df7daffa78de467dcc14b8a203beb
#
_entry.id   d64df7daffa78de467dcc14b8a203beb
#
_cell.length_a   1.000
_cell.length_b   1.000
_cell.length_c   1.000
_cell.angle_alpha   90.00
_cell.angle_beta   90.00
_cell.angle_gamma   90.00
#
_symmetry.space_group_name_H-M   'P 1'
#
loop_
_entity.id
_entity.type
_entity.pdbx_description
1 polymer ?
#
loop_
_entity_poly.entity_id
_entity_poly.type
_entity_poly.pdbx_seq_one_letter_code
_entity_poly.pdbx_strand_id
1 'polypeptide(L)'
;MDKIRIEPQTIKSVWGFVRPKLMVILKKSPEDWIPEDVYTACVTGQATMWIATNKVEPKGFIVGRILNVNTLHIWVGYANTEFKEVRQWEIIEEIARECNCSKISFESWRKGWCKKAMKLGFSPRTYIKELL
;
A
#
# COMPACT_ATOMS: atom_id res chain seq x y z
N MET A 1 -10.21 -23.03 -7.50
CA MET A 1 -10.29 -21.67 -6.99
C MET A 1 -8.92 -21.00 -7.08
N ASP A 2 -8.87 -19.89 -7.77
CA ASP A 2 -7.60 -19.18 -7.95
C ASP A 2 -7.16 -18.52 -6.66
N LYS A 3 -5.90 -18.74 -6.30
CA LYS A 3 -5.32 -18.07 -5.15
C LYS A 3 -4.83 -16.68 -5.55
N ILE A 4 -5.12 -15.70 -4.72
CA ILE A 4 -4.56 -14.37 -4.86
C ILE A 4 -3.18 -14.40 -4.23
N ARG A 5 -2.16 -14.03 -5.00
CA ARG A 5 -0.77 -13.94 -4.54
C ARG A 5 -0.32 -12.51 -4.54
N ILE A 6 0.51 -12.14 -3.57
CA ILE A 6 1.19 -10.85 -3.58
C ILE A 6 2.67 -11.12 -3.74
N GLU A 7 3.26 -10.58 -4.81
CA GLU A 7 4.68 -10.77 -5.16
C GLU A 7 5.32 -9.43 -5.46
N PRO A 8 6.61 -9.25 -5.13
CA PRO A 8 7.36 -8.07 -5.56
C PRO A 8 7.43 -8.04 -7.08
N GLN A 9 7.19 -6.89 -7.68
CA GLN A 9 7.16 -6.75 -9.14
C GLN A 9 8.04 -5.59 -9.59
N THR A 10 8.62 -5.72 -10.78
CA THR A 10 9.27 -4.61 -11.44
C THR A 10 8.19 -3.63 -11.89
N ILE A 11 8.27 -2.39 -11.41
CA ILE A 11 7.26 -1.38 -11.68
C ILE A 11 6.98 -1.20 -13.18
N LYS A 12 8.00 -1.30 -14.03
CA LYS A 12 7.85 -1.16 -15.48
C LYS A 12 6.85 -2.14 -16.06
N SER A 13 6.87 -3.39 -15.59
CA SER A 13 6.01 -4.44 -16.14
C SER A 13 4.54 -4.28 -15.74
N VAL A 14 4.24 -3.54 -14.69
CA VAL A 14 2.88 -3.39 -14.16
C VAL A 14 2.35 -1.96 -14.24
N TRP A 15 3.13 -1.04 -14.77
CA TRP A 15 2.78 0.39 -14.78
C TRP A 15 1.47 0.69 -15.50
N GLY A 16 1.18 -0.03 -16.58
CA GLY A 16 -0.07 0.13 -17.31
C GLY A 16 -1.32 -0.16 -16.47
N PHE A 17 -1.20 -1.07 -15.52
CA PHE A 17 -2.27 -1.36 -14.56
C PHE A 17 -2.27 -0.34 -13.41
N VAL A 18 -1.10 -0.02 -12.88
CA VAL A 18 -0.95 0.74 -11.64
C VAL A 18 -1.26 2.23 -11.81
N ARG A 19 -0.73 2.86 -12.85
CA ARG A 19 -0.86 4.32 -13.03
C ARG A 19 -2.32 4.82 -13.03
N PRO A 20 -3.24 4.21 -13.80
CA PRO A 20 -4.64 4.66 -13.78
C PRO A 20 -5.27 4.54 -12.39
N LYS A 21 -4.91 3.52 -11.63
CA LYS A 21 -5.44 3.33 -10.27
C LYS A 21 -4.92 4.39 -9.31
N LEU A 22 -3.65 4.78 -9.45
CA LEU A 22 -3.08 5.87 -8.65
C LEU A 22 -3.80 7.18 -8.93
N MET A 23 -4.14 7.46 -10.20
CA MET A 23 -4.90 8.65 -10.57
C MET A 23 -6.27 8.67 -9.91
N VAL A 24 -6.97 7.53 -9.87
CA VAL A 24 -8.27 7.41 -9.20
C VAL A 24 -8.14 7.68 -7.70
N ILE A 25 -7.11 7.12 -7.08
CA ILE A 25 -6.86 7.30 -5.64
C ILE A 25 -6.63 8.78 -5.32
N LEU A 26 -5.81 9.47 -6.12
CA LEU A 26 -5.51 10.89 -5.92
C LEU A 26 -6.74 11.78 -6.08
N LYS A 27 -7.67 11.42 -6.96
CA LYS A 27 -8.92 12.15 -7.11
C LYS A 27 -9.77 12.08 -5.85
N LYS A 28 -9.81 10.92 -5.21
CA LYS A 28 -10.61 10.69 -4.00
C LYS A 28 -9.97 11.25 -2.74
N SER A 29 -8.64 11.24 -2.71
CA SER A 29 -7.86 11.61 -1.53
C SER A 29 -6.59 12.32 -1.99
N PRO A 30 -6.68 13.63 -2.27
CA PRO A 30 -5.51 14.38 -2.77
C PRO A 30 -4.31 14.30 -1.83
N GLU A 31 -3.15 14.05 -2.39
CA GLU A 31 -1.88 13.92 -1.71
C GLU A 31 -0.86 14.85 -2.37
N ASP A 32 0.30 14.98 -1.76
CA ASP A 32 1.38 15.83 -2.27
C ASP A 32 2.32 15.10 -3.25
N TRP A 33 1.99 13.88 -3.66
CA TRP A 33 2.76 13.12 -4.63
C TRP A 33 1.97 12.89 -5.93
N ILE A 34 2.68 12.60 -7.00
CA ILE A 34 2.09 12.23 -8.30
C ILE A 34 2.49 10.77 -8.62
N PRO A 35 1.79 10.11 -9.56
CA PRO A 35 2.11 8.72 -9.90
C PRO A 35 3.57 8.48 -10.27
N GLU A 36 4.22 9.43 -10.92
CA GLU A 36 5.61 9.32 -11.32
C GLU A 36 6.57 9.28 -10.13
N ASP A 37 6.18 9.83 -8.97
CA ASP A 37 6.95 9.72 -7.74
C ASP A 37 6.99 8.28 -7.24
N VAL A 38 5.87 7.57 -7.37
CA VAL A 38 5.78 6.14 -7.03
C VAL A 38 6.67 5.34 -7.98
N TYR A 39 6.57 5.63 -9.27
CA TYR A 39 7.40 4.98 -10.29
C TYR A 39 8.88 5.13 -9.98
N THR A 40 9.32 6.36 -9.74
CA THR A 40 10.72 6.65 -9.45
C THR A 40 11.20 5.94 -8.19
N ALA A 41 10.42 5.95 -7.13
CA ALA A 41 10.79 5.28 -5.88
C ALA A 41 10.95 3.77 -6.08
N CYS A 42 10.08 3.15 -6.88
CA CYS A 42 10.18 1.72 -7.15
C CYS A 42 11.36 1.39 -8.05
N VAL A 43 11.63 2.21 -9.07
CA VAL A 43 12.77 1.99 -9.97
C VAL A 43 14.10 2.13 -9.24
N THR A 44 14.20 3.10 -8.32
CA THR A 44 15.44 3.35 -7.58
C THR A 44 15.62 2.46 -6.35
N GLY A 45 14.65 1.58 -6.07
CA GLY A 45 14.74 0.68 -4.92
C GLY A 45 14.36 1.31 -3.58
N GLN A 46 13.87 2.54 -3.57
CA GLN A 46 13.42 3.20 -2.35
C GLN A 46 12.07 2.65 -1.86
N ALA A 47 11.29 2.10 -2.77
CA ALA A 47 10.03 1.45 -2.46
C ALA A 47 9.92 0.14 -3.21
N THR A 48 9.05 -0.74 -2.74
CA THR A 48 8.75 -2.01 -3.39
C THR A 48 7.25 -2.08 -3.66
N MET A 49 6.90 -2.61 -4.82
CA MET A 49 5.53 -2.86 -5.17
C MET A 49 5.23 -4.35 -5.12
N TRP A 50 4.15 -4.71 -4.43
CA TRP A 50 3.63 -6.07 -4.41
C TRP A 50 2.30 -6.06 -5.16
N ILE A 51 2.16 -6.95 -6.13
CA ILE A 51 0.94 -7.09 -6.92
C ILE A 51 0.16 -8.29 -6.43
N ALA A 52 -1.12 -8.07 -6.13
CA ALA A 52 -2.05 -9.15 -5.86
C ALA A 52 -2.61 -9.61 -7.19
N THR A 53 -2.35 -10.87 -7.55
CA THR A 53 -2.84 -11.44 -8.80
C THR A 53 -3.55 -12.77 -8.55
N ASN A 54 -4.51 -13.09 -9.42
CA ASN A 54 -4.91 -14.46 -9.62
C ASN A 54 -4.14 -14.99 -10.84
N LYS A 55 -4.49 -16.14 -11.37
CA LYS A 55 -3.77 -16.74 -12.52
C LYS A 55 -3.92 -15.93 -13.81
N VAL A 56 -4.87 -15.00 -13.88
CA VAL A 56 -5.27 -14.35 -15.13
C VAL A 56 -4.89 -12.86 -15.15
N GLU A 57 -5.14 -12.13 -14.06
CA GLU A 57 -4.98 -10.67 -14.08
C GLU A 57 -4.64 -10.09 -12.70
N PRO A 58 -4.05 -8.89 -12.67
CA PRO A 58 -3.82 -8.18 -11.40
C PRO A 58 -5.15 -7.77 -10.75
N LYS A 59 -5.23 -7.91 -9.43
CA LYS A 59 -6.43 -7.58 -8.64
C LYS A 59 -6.20 -6.42 -7.69
N GLY A 60 -4.96 -6.09 -7.41
CA GLY A 60 -4.62 -5.00 -6.51
C GLY A 60 -3.13 -4.84 -6.38
N PHE A 61 -2.71 -3.85 -5.60
CA PHE A 61 -1.29 -3.64 -5.33
C PHE A 61 -1.09 -2.91 -4.01
N ILE A 62 0.12 -3.04 -3.49
CA ILE A 62 0.59 -2.30 -2.34
C ILE A 62 1.96 -1.75 -2.68
N VAL A 63 2.21 -0.49 -2.33
CA VAL A 63 3.53 0.12 -2.41
C VAL A 63 3.98 0.42 -1.00
N GLY A 64 5.14 -0.07 -0.63
CA GLY A 64 5.67 0.12 0.71
C GLY A 64 7.16 0.34 0.71
N ARG A 65 7.68 0.75 1.85
CA ARG A 65 9.12 0.93 2.07
C ARG A 65 9.46 0.59 3.51
N ILE A 66 10.71 0.24 3.71
CA ILE A 66 11.20 -0.12 5.04
C ILE A 66 11.75 1.13 5.72
N LEU A 67 11.21 1.47 6.88
CA LEU A 67 11.67 2.59 7.68
C LEU A 67 12.38 2.06 8.92
N ASN A 68 13.51 2.66 9.26
CA ASN A 68 14.27 2.33 10.47
C ASN A 68 14.60 0.83 10.61
N VAL A 69 14.75 0.14 9.48
CA VAL A 69 15.10 -1.29 9.38
C VAL A 69 14.00 -2.24 9.88
N ASN A 70 13.02 -1.76 10.65
CA ASN A 70 12.05 -2.63 11.33
C ASN A 70 10.58 -2.31 11.05
N THR A 71 10.30 -1.31 10.24
CA THR A 71 8.91 -0.88 9.98
C THR A 71 8.60 -0.96 8.49
N LEU A 72 7.57 -1.69 8.13
CA LEU A 72 7.01 -1.65 6.78
C LEU A 72 6.01 -0.52 6.72
N HIS A 73 6.34 0.55 6.01
CA HIS A 73 5.45 1.69 5.82
C HIS A 73 4.68 1.52 4.51
N ILE A 74 3.37 1.44 4.61
CA ILE A 74 2.49 1.35 3.43
C ILE A 74 2.23 2.76 2.93
N TRP A 75 2.71 3.02 1.74
CA TRP A 75 2.57 4.33 1.10
C TRP A 75 1.22 4.46 0.41
N VAL A 76 0.86 3.47 -0.41
CA VAL A 76 -0.40 3.48 -1.14
C VAL A 76 -0.80 2.04 -1.46
N GLY A 77 -2.08 1.80 -1.54
CA GLY A 77 -2.60 0.49 -1.91
C GLY A 77 -3.92 0.60 -2.64
N TYR A 78 -4.19 -0.38 -3.46
CA TYR A 78 -5.44 -0.52 -4.20
C TYR A 78 -5.86 -1.98 -4.19
N ALA A 79 -7.15 -2.20 -4.00
CA ALA A 79 -7.72 -3.55 -4.09
C ALA A 79 -9.07 -3.48 -4.78
N ASN A 80 -9.34 -4.46 -5.65
CA ASN A 80 -10.67 -4.60 -6.24
C ASN A 80 -11.59 -5.33 -5.24
N THR A 81 -12.86 -5.55 -5.66
CA THR A 81 -13.87 -6.15 -4.79
C THR A 81 -13.58 -7.59 -4.38
N GLU A 82 -12.75 -8.32 -5.12
CA GLU A 82 -12.39 -9.69 -4.78
C GLU A 82 -11.35 -9.77 -3.66
N PHE A 83 -10.55 -8.73 -3.53
CA PHE A 83 -9.48 -8.66 -2.53
C PHE A 83 -9.96 -7.87 -1.32
N LYS A 84 -10.72 -8.52 -0.47
CA LYS A 84 -11.35 -7.88 0.69
C LYS A 84 -10.33 -7.38 1.69
N GLU A 85 -10.66 -6.27 2.32
CA GLU A 85 -9.79 -5.53 3.23
C GLU A 85 -9.17 -6.35 4.36
N VAL A 86 -9.95 -7.20 5.03
CA VAL A 86 -9.44 -8.01 6.15
C VAL A 86 -8.34 -8.94 5.69
N ARG A 87 -8.57 -9.63 4.58
CA ARG A 87 -7.57 -10.55 4.01
C ARG A 87 -6.33 -9.81 3.53
N GLN A 88 -6.53 -8.60 3.00
CA GLN A 88 -5.43 -7.75 2.57
C GLN A 88 -4.46 -7.47 3.72
N TRP A 89 -4.98 -7.14 4.90
CA TRP A 89 -4.14 -6.85 6.07
C TRP A 89 -3.39 -8.09 6.58
N GLU A 90 -4.00 -9.26 6.53
CA GLU A 90 -3.32 -10.51 6.86
C GLU A 90 -2.10 -10.74 5.95
N ILE A 91 -2.26 -10.48 4.66
CA ILE A 91 -1.18 -10.63 3.69
C ILE A 91 -0.10 -9.57 3.91
N ILE A 92 -0.48 -8.34 4.23
CA ILE A 92 0.48 -7.27 4.55
C ILE A 92 1.32 -7.65 5.76
N GLU A 93 0.71 -8.25 6.78
CA GLU A 93 1.43 -8.72 7.96
C GLU A 93 2.44 -9.83 7.60
N GLU A 94 2.07 -10.73 6.71
CA GLU A 94 2.99 -11.77 6.21
C GLU A 94 4.17 -11.15 5.47
N ILE A 95 3.92 -10.15 4.61
CA ILE A 95 4.97 -9.43 3.91
C ILE A 95 5.92 -8.76 4.90
N ALA A 96 5.38 -8.11 5.92
CA ALA A 96 6.18 -7.47 6.95
C ALA A 96 7.11 -8.47 7.65
N ARG A 97 6.58 -9.64 8.01
CA ARG A 97 7.39 -10.69 8.64
C ARG A 97 8.48 -11.23 7.71
N GLU A 98 8.17 -11.41 6.44
CA GLU A 98 9.15 -11.85 5.44
C GLU A 98 10.26 -10.83 5.26
N CYS A 99 9.96 -9.54 5.44
CA CYS A 99 10.94 -8.45 5.38
C CYS A 99 11.65 -8.21 6.71
N ASN A 100 11.42 -9.07 7.71
CA ASN A 100 11.97 -8.93 9.06
C ASN A 100 11.53 -7.63 9.75
N CYS A 101 10.32 -7.17 9.45
CA CYS A 101 9.73 -5.99 10.09
C CYS A 101 8.83 -6.41 11.24
N SER A 102 8.97 -5.72 12.37
CA SER A 102 8.14 -5.93 13.54
C SER A 102 6.97 -4.96 13.64
N LYS A 103 6.94 -3.96 12.75
CA LYS A 103 5.92 -2.91 12.76
C LYS A 103 5.42 -2.62 11.35
N ILE A 104 4.17 -2.18 11.29
CA ILE A 104 3.55 -1.70 10.06
C ILE A 104 3.02 -0.30 10.34
N SER A 105 3.24 0.64 9.41
CA SER A 105 2.70 1.98 9.53
C SER A 105 2.04 2.42 8.23
N PHE A 106 1.13 3.37 8.33
CA PHE A 106 0.51 4.00 7.16
C PHE A 106 -0.07 5.35 7.58
N GLU A 107 -0.33 6.19 6.58
CA GLU A 107 -1.01 7.46 6.78
C GLU A 107 -2.28 7.48 5.94
N SER A 108 -3.33 8.13 6.46
CA SER A 108 -4.56 8.29 5.70
C SER A 108 -5.24 9.60 6.07
N TRP A 109 -5.70 10.31 5.05
CA TRP A 109 -6.48 11.53 5.19
C TRP A 109 -7.98 11.27 5.26
N ARG A 110 -8.41 10.01 5.02
CA ARG A 110 -9.83 9.66 5.01
C ARG A 110 -10.40 9.61 6.42
N LYS A 111 -11.55 10.25 6.60
CA LYS A 111 -12.32 10.15 7.84
C LYS A 111 -12.77 8.69 8.02
N GLY A 112 -12.78 8.25 9.27
CA GLY A 112 -13.20 6.89 9.60
C GLY A 112 -12.07 5.86 9.65
N TRP A 113 -10.91 6.14 9.06
CA TRP A 113 -9.77 5.23 9.12
C TRP A 113 -9.23 5.04 10.54
N CYS A 114 -9.39 6.06 11.40
CA CYS A 114 -8.93 5.95 12.78
C CYS A 114 -9.57 4.76 13.49
N LYS A 115 -10.89 4.61 13.41
CA LYS A 115 -11.61 3.48 14.03
C LYS A 115 -11.20 2.14 13.43
N LYS A 116 -11.10 2.07 12.10
CA LYS A 116 -10.67 0.85 11.42
C LYS A 116 -9.25 0.44 11.82
N ALA A 117 -8.36 1.41 11.84
CA ALA A 117 -6.97 1.17 12.21
C ALA A 117 -6.87 0.63 13.64
N MET A 118 -7.60 1.21 14.57
CA MET A 118 -7.59 0.73 15.95
C MET A 118 -8.11 -0.70 16.05
N LYS A 119 -9.14 -1.06 15.30
CA LYS A 119 -9.65 -2.44 15.26
C LYS A 119 -8.62 -3.42 14.72
N LEU A 120 -7.73 -2.96 13.85
CA LEU A 120 -6.66 -3.77 13.27
C LEU A 120 -5.38 -3.79 14.13
N GLY A 121 -5.40 -3.11 15.28
CA GLY A 121 -4.28 -3.08 16.21
C GLY A 121 -3.31 -1.93 16.01
N PHE A 122 -3.64 -0.94 15.19
CA PHE A 122 -2.79 0.24 15.02
C PHE A 122 -3.02 1.26 16.12
N SER A 123 -1.95 2.00 16.43
CA SER A 123 -2.01 3.11 17.38
C SER A 123 -1.68 4.42 16.66
N PRO A 124 -2.43 5.50 16.87
CA PRO A 124 -2.13 6.77 16.23
C PRO A 124 -0.85 7.37 16.80
N ARG A 125 0.01 7.94 15.92
CA ARG A 125 1.27 8.57 16.32
C ARG A 125 1.48 9.96 15.75
N THR A 126 0.79 10.30 14.66
CA THR A 126 0.99 11.57 14.00
C THR A 126 -0.24 12.45 14.21
N TYR A 127 -0.01 13.66 14.70
CA TYR A 127 -1.03 14.68 14.91
C TYR A 127 -0.66 15.88 14.06
N ILE A 128 -1.61 16.40 13.27
CA ILE A 128 -1.38 17.50 12.34
C ILE A 128 -2.28 18.66 12.72
N LYS A 129 -1.70 19.85 12.79
CA LYS A 129 -2.43 21.09 12.98
C LYS A 129 -2.14 22.01 11.80
N GLU A 130 -3.19 22.43 11.12
CA GLU A 130 -3.04 23.42 10.06
C GLU A 130 -2.98 24.83 10.67
N LEU A 131 -2.06 25.63 10.16
CA LEU A 131 -1.91 27.03 10.59
C LEU A 131 -2.59 27.92 9.56
N LEU A 132 -3.46 28.79 10.05
CA LEU A 132 -4.18 29.75 9.23
C LEU A 132 -3.37 31.03 9.03
#